data_dcb297c83d5f73e28a3314c6907b5018
#
_entry.id   dcb297c83d5f73e28a3314c6907b5018
#
_cell.length_a   1.000
_cell.length_b   1.000
_cell.length_c   1.000
_cell.angle_alpha   90.00
_cell.angle_beta   90.00
_cell.angle_gamma   90.00
#
_symmetry.space_group_name_H-M   'P 1'
#
loop_
_entity.id
_entity.type
_entity.pdbx_description
1 polymer ?
#
loop_
_entity_poly.entity_id
_entity_poly.type
_entity_poly.pdbx_seq_one_letter_code
_entity_poly.pdbx_strand_id
1 'polypeptide(L)'
;MYKRQVFVGLFITVMEFLLYKQFMDPLYKKIEAHNLMGVRKPRGEVKRRIVISGHIDAAYEWRHLYYGKKVPLMAIFMSWTIGGAIVSFILSVIAIVANFVDMGTFGDFMINYSYIFHFVTALGMVTLFMFVDFNTISPGANDNLTGTYAAVCALRMLDMAGVDFENTEVCAMITDGEEAGLRGCKSWAKNHYDEYVNSGVETVVLCVDTLTDREYLRVYNKDM
;
A
#
# COMPACT_ATOMS: atom_id res chain seq x y z
N MET A 1 -2.85 21.38 23.15
CA MET A 1 -3.63 21.31 21.89
C MET A 1 -2.98 20.42 20.83
N TYR A 2 -1.73 20.63 20.45
CA TYR A 2 -0.97 19.87 19.43
C TYR A 2 -0.80 18.37 19.73
N LYS A 3 -0.70 17.93 20.98
CA LYS A 3 -0.59 16.50 21.35
C LYS A 3 -1.77 15.67 20.86
N ARG A 4 -2.99 16.22 20.93
CA ARG A 4 -4.20 15.57 20.42
C ARG A 4 -4.18 15.49 18.89
N GLN A 5 -3.64 16.51 18.22
CA GLN A 5 -3.53 16.53 16.76
C GLN A 5 -2.58 15.48 16.24
N VAL A 6 -1.41 15.30 16.91
CA VAL A 6 -0.45 14.24 16.57
C VAL A 6 -1.09 12.85 16.75
N PHE A 7 -1.81 12.64 17.86
CA PHE A 7 -2.53 11.39 18.10
C PHE A 7 -3.58 11.12 17.01
N VAL A 8 -4.41 12.11 16.67
CA VAL A 8 -5.43 11.98 15.63
C VAL A 8 -4.78 11.70 14.27
N GLY A 9 -3.70 12.41 13.92
CA GLY A 9 -2.97 12.19 12.67
C GLY A 9 -2.45 10.76 12.56
N LEU A 10 -1.81 10.24 13.61
CA LEU A 10 -1.33 8.87 13.61
C LEU A 10 -2.49 7.85 13.59
N PHE A 11 -3.56 8.10 14.35
CA PHE A 11 -4.74 7.24 14.31
C PHE A 11 -5.28 7.11 12.88
N ILE A 12 -5.40 8.24 12.16
CA ILE A 12 -5.80 8.23 10.76
C ILE A 12 -4.82 7.40 9.92
N THR A 13 -3.51 7.63 10.08
CA THR A 13 -2.49 6.89 9.33
C THR A 13 -2.57 5.38 9.58
N VAL A 14 -2.66 4.97 10.84
CA VAL A 14 -2.78 3.54 11.19
C VAL A 14 -4.06 2.94 10.61
N MET A 15 -5.18 3.63 10.73
CA MET A 15 -6.47 3.12 10.27
C MET A 15 -6.54 3.04 8.74
N GLU A 16 -6.05 4.06 8.03
CA GLU A 16 -6.11 4.10 6.55
C GLU A 16 -5.03 3.25 5.88
N PHE A 17 -3.76 3.35 6.33
CA PHE A 17 -2.63 2.73 5.63
C PHE A 17 -2.21 1.38 6.18
N LEU A 18 -2.31 1.13 7.50
CA LEU A 18 -1.92 -0.17 8.07
C LEU A 18 -3.09 -1.15 8.16
N LEU A 19 -4.27 -0.65 8.52
CA LEU A 19 -5.46 -1.48 8.71
C LEU A 19 -6.45 -1.40 7.54
N TYR A 20 -6.20 -0.57 6.55
CA TYR A 20 -7.03 -0.38 5.35
C TYR A 20 -8.54 -0.23 5.66
N LYS A 21 -8.88 0.50 6.74
CA LYS A 21 -10.29 0.63 7.20
C LYS A 21 -11.14 1.55 6.34
N GLN A 22 -10.49 2.45 5.55
CA GLN A 22 -11.17 3.34 4.60
C GLN A 22 -12.29 4.19 5.23
N PHE A 23 -12.14 4.57 6.50
CA PHE A 23 -13.16 5.32 7.23
C PHE A 23 -13.22 6.80 6.82
N MET A 24 -12.18 7.31 6.16
CA MET A 24 -12.13 8.66 5.61
C MET A 24 -12.81 8.78 4.24
N ASP A 25 -13.12 7.68 3.57
CA ASP A 25 -13.73 7.68 2.23
C ASP A 25 -14.96 8.58 2.08
N PRO A 26 -15.87 8.70 3.07
CA PRO A 26 -17.03 9.59 2.98
C PRO A 26 -16.68 11.08 2.81
N LEU A 27 -15.45 11.48 3.12
CA LEU A 27 -14.97 12.87 2.99
C LEU A 27 -14.46 13.19 1.58
N TYR A 28 -14.29 12.18 0.73
CA TYR A 28 -13.74 12.35 -0.61
C TYR A 28 -14.79 12.13 -1.69
N LYS A 29 -14.55 12.73 -2.85
CA LYS A 29 -15.38 12.50 -4.03
C LYS A 29 -15.22 11.05 -4.49
N LYS A 30 -16.34 10.37 -4.66
CA LYS A 30 -16.35 9.03 -5.25
C LYS A 30 -16.04 9.10 -6.73
N ILE A 31 -15.17 8.22 -7.19
CA ILE A 31 -14.88 7.94 -8.60
C ILE A 31 -15.21 6.48 -8.88
N GLU A 32 -15.62 6.22 -10.10
CA GLU A 32 -15.86 4.87 -10.57
C GLU A 32 -14.53 4.22 -10.94
N ALA A 33 -14.34 2.98 -10.50
CA ALA A 33 -13.16 2.18 -10.76
C ALA A 33 -13.60 0.77 -11.18
N HIS A 34 -12.83 0.12 -12.04
CA HIS A 34 -13.19 -1.17 -12.62
C HIS A 34 -12.09 -2.21 -12.41
N ASN A 35 -12.48 -3.36 -11.89
CA ASN A 35 -11.60 -4.53 -11.88
C ASN A 35 -11.97 -5.45 -13.05
N LEU A 36 -10.96 -6.05 -13.67
CA LEU A 36 -11.14 -7.03 -14.74
C LEU A 36 -10.63 -8.39 -14.26
N MET A 37 -11.35 -9.44 -14.65
CA MET A 37 -10.92 -10.80 -14.35
C MET A 37 -11.11 -11.70 -15.56
N GLY A 38 -10.00 -12.25 -16.05
CA GLY A 38 -9.98 -13.31 -17.02
C GLY A 38 -9.89 -14.65 -16.30
N VAL A 39 -10.75 -15.62 -16.67
CA VAL A 39 -10.80 -16.94 -16.03
C VAL A 39 -10.61 -18.01 -17.07
N ARG A 40 -9.62 -18.88 -16.86
CA ARG A 40 -9.43 -20.13 -17.59
C ARG A 40 -9.89 -21.29 -16.71
N LYS A 41 -11.06 -21.83 -17.04
CA LYS A 41 -11.67 -22.93 -16.29
C LYS A 41 -10.93 -24.25 -16.55
N PRO A 42 -10.86 -25.17 -15.56
CA PRO A 42 -10.36 -26.52 -15.77
C PRO A 42 -11.37 -27.35 -16.57
N ARG A 43 -10.95 -28.57 -17.01
CA ARG A 43 -11.83 -29.52 -17.67
C ARG A 43 -12.86 -30.15 -16.72
N GLY A 44 -12.46 -30.37 -15.47
CA GLY A 44 -13.29 -30.94 -14.42
C GLY A 44 -13.69 -29.94 -13.36
N GLU A 45 -13.96 -30.43 -12.16
CA GLU A 45 -14.32 -29.62 -10.99
C GLU A 45 -13.13 -28.76 -10.52
N VAL A 46 -13.39 -27.54 -10.10
CA VAL A 46 -12.37 -26.65 -9.52
C VAL A 46 -12.00 -27.12 -8.12
N LYS A 47 -10.80 -27.67 -7.96
CA LYS A 47 -10.23 -28.09 -6.66
C LYS A 47 -9.11 -27.15 -6.21
N ARG A 48 -8.50 -26.44 -7.14
CA ARG A 48 -7.43 -25.46 -6.90
C ARG A 48 -7.65 -24.26 -7.79
N ARG A 49 -7.26 -23.09 -7.30
CA ARG A 49 -7.29 -21.84 -8.03
C ARG A 49 -5.96 -21.09 -7.90
N ILE A 50 -5.48 -20.56 -9.02
CA ILE A 50 -4.32 -19.69 -9.08
C ILE A 50 -4.81 -18.36 -9.63
N VAL A 51 -4.66 -17.28 -8.86
CA VAL A 51 -4.99 -15.92 -9.27
C VAL A 51 -3.68 -15.15 -9.45
N ILE A 52 -3.40 -14.73 -10.66
CA ILE A 52 -2.27 -13.85 -10.95
C ILE A 52 -2.81 -12.44 -11.04
N SER A 53 -2.32 -11.55 -10.19
CA SER A 53 -2.87 -10.20 -10.02
C SER A 53 -1.83 -9.13 -10.31
N GLY A 54 -2.26 -8.06 -10.96
CA GLY A 54 -1.55 -6.79 -11.11
C GLY A 54 -2.53 -5.64 -11.03
N HIS A 55 -2.06 -4.40 -10.87
CA HIS A 55 -2.93 -3.22 -10.89
C HIS A 55 -2.65 -2.34 -12.10
N ILE A 56 -3.65 -1.53 -12.49
CA ILE A 56 -3.61 -0.72 -13.72
C ILE A 56 -3.51 0.77 -13.44
N ASP A 57 -3.84 1.19 -12.24
CA ASP A 57 -3.68 2.59 -11.83
C ASP A 57 -2.22 2.94 -11.56
N ALA A 58 -1.91 4.23 -11.57
CA ALA A 58 -0.57 4.73 -11.40
C ALA A 58 -0.52 5.85 -10.36
N ALA A 59 0.57 5.88 -9.60
CA ALA A 59 0.83 6.88 -8.58
C ALA A 59 1.10 8.27 -9.16
N TYR A 60 1.02 9.28 -8.30
CA TYR A 60 1.61 10.58 -8.59
C TYR A 60 3.13 10.48 -8.72
N GLU A 61 3.69 11.38 -9.50
CA GLU A 61 5.13 11.42 -9.75
C GLU A 61 5.91 11.70 -8.46
N TRP A 62 6.85 10.82 -8.14
CA TRP A 62 7.77 10.98 -7.02
C TRP A 62 9.12 11.50 -7.53
N ARG A 63 9.30 12.81 -7.52
CA ARG A 63 10.52 13.47 -8.05
C ARG A 63 11.82 13.00 -7.44
N HIS A 64 11.80 12.51 -6.20
CA HIS A 64 13.01 11.99 -5.58
C HIS A 64 13.60 10.77 -6.31
N LEU A 65 12.79 10.01 -7.06
CA LEU A 65 13.27 8.88 -7.85
C LEU A 65 14.20 9.30 -9.00
N TYR A 66 14.04 10.53 -9.53
CA TYR A 66 14.94 11.06 -10.55
C TYR A 66 16.35 11.33 -10.04
N TYR A 67 16.48 11.67 -8.78
CA TYR A 67 17.79 11.94 -8.19
C TYR A 67 18.56 10.67 -7.86
N GLY A 68 17.89 9.51 -7.92
CA GLY A 68 18.46 8.17 -7.86
C GLY A 68 19.37 7.93 -6.67
N LYS A 69 20.26 6.98 -6.80
CA LYS A 69 21.26 6.62 -5.77
C LYS A 69 22.25 7.74 -5.41
N LYS A 70 22.22 8.86 -6.11
CA LYS A 70 23.18 9.97 -5.94
C LYS A 70 22.80 10.94 -4.83
N VAL A 71 21.67 10.78 -4.17
CA VAL A 71 21.23 11.76 -3.15
C VAL A 71 20.98 11.09 -1.79
N PRO A 72 22.06 10.83 -1.01
CA PRO A 72 21.91 10.41 0.38
C PRO A 72 21.05 11.41 1.21
N LEU A 73 21.02 12.67 0.79
CA LEU A 73 20.18 13.71 1.39
C LEU A 73 18.68 13.36 1.35
N MET A 74 18.20 12.74 0.26
CA MET A 74 16.81 12.33 0.13
C MET A 74 16.46 11.22 1.12
N ALA A 75 17.32 10.21 1.25
CA ALA A 75 17.15 9.16 2.25
C ALA A 75 17.11 9.74 3.67
N ILE A 76 17.95 10.75 3.95
CA ILE A 76 17.96 11.47 5.23
C ILE A 76 16.60 12.16 5.46
N PHE A 77 16.09 12.91 4.49
CA PHE A 77 14.80 13.60 4.62
C PHE A 77 13.64 12.64 4.79
N MET A 78 13.59 11.56 4.01
CA MET A 78 12.57 10.51 4.14
C MET A 78 12.63 9.85 5.53
N SER A 79 13.84 9.47 5.96
CA SER A 79 14.03 8.89 7.29
C SER A 79 13.67 9.86 8.40
N TRP A 80 13.98 11.13 8.24
CA TRP A 80 13.57 12.18 9.19
C TRP A 80 12.06 12.30 9.25
N THR A 81 11.37 12.36 8.12
CA THR A 81 9.92 12.49 8.08
C THR A 81 9.23 11.30 8.74
N ILE A 82 9.58 10.08 8.32
CA ILE A 82 8.95 8.85 8.85
C ILE A 82 9.38 8.61 10.29
N GLY A 83 10.68 8.61 10.56
CA GLY A 83 11.22 8.39 11.90
C GLY A 83 10.80 9.49 12.86
N GLY A 84 10.78 10.75 12.41
CA GLY A 84 10.31 11.88 13.18
C GLY A 84 8.82 11.79 13.52
N ALA A 85 7.97 11.32 12.62
CA ALA A 85 6.56 11.08 12.92
C ALA A 85 6.38 10.03 14.01
N ILE A 86 7.13 8.93 13.96
CA ILE A 86 7.11 7.87 14.99
C ILE A 86 7.59 8.44 16.34
N VAL A 87 8.71 9.14 16.35
CA VAL A 87 9.25 9.77 17.58
C VAL A 87 8.26 10.77 18.14
N SER A 88 7.69 11.63 17.32
CA SER A 88 6.67 12.60 17.75
C SER A 88 5.46 11.94 18.38
N PHE A 89 5.04 10.80 17.85
CA PHE A 89 3.96 10.01 18.45
C PHE A 89 4.34 9.51 19.84
N ILE A 90 5.49 8.86 19.98
CA ILE A 90 5.97 8.32 21.25
C ILE A 90 6.05 9.47 22.31
N LEU A 91 6.65 10.59 21.94
CA LEU A 91 6.76 11.77 22.82
C LEU A 91 5.39 12.33 23.19
N SER A 92 4.43 12.31 22.26
CA SER A 92 3.05 12.74 22.54
C SER A 92 2.36 11.81 23.53
N VAL A 93 2.53 10.50 23.41
CA VAL A 93 1.98 9.52 24.34
C VAL A 93 2.58 9.75 25.74
N ILE A 94 3.91 9.84 25.83
CA ILE A 94 4.60 10.12 27.10
C ILE A 94 4.08 11.41 27.75
N ALA A 95 3.99 12.48 26.97
CA ALA A 95 3.50 13.77 27.47
C ALA A 95 2.01 13.75 27.87
N ILE A 96 1.20 12.89 27.27
CA ILE A 96 -0.20 12.67 27.70
C ILE A 96 -0.22 11.91 29.02
N VAL A 97 0.52 10.81 29.13
CA VAL A 97 0.59 9.98 30.35
C VAL A 97 1.11 10.82 31.54
N ALA A 98 2.11 11.65 31.32
CA ALA A 98 2.66 12.55 32.35
C ALA A 98 1.65 13.54 32.93
N ASN A 99 0.48 13.79 32.28
CA ASN A 99 -0.58 14.59 32.92
C ASN A 99 -1.41 13.79 33.95
N PHE A 100 -1.30 12.47 33.95
CA PHE A 100 -2.09 11.59 34.82
C PHE A 100 -1.22 10.84 35.81
N VAL A 101 0.06 10.71 35.55
CA VAL A 101 1.04 9.99 36.37
C VAL A 101 2.20 10.94 36.67
N ASP A 102 2.55 11.05 37.93
CA ASP A 102 3.73 11.83 38.33
C ASP A 102 5.01 11.13 37.83
N MET A 103 5.66 11.77 36.87
CA MET A 103 6.92 11.33 36.28
C MET A 103 8.08 12.26 36.67
N GLY A 104 7.87 13.09 37.68
CA GLY A 104 8.85 14.07 38.16
C GLY A 104 9.27 15.04 37.07
N THR A 105 10.51 15.53 37.18
CA THR A 105 11.08 16.54 36.24
C THR A 105 11.06 16.08 34.77
N PHE A 106 11.13 14.79 34.50
CA PHE A 106 11.02 14.26 33.14
C PHE A 106 9.60 14.46 32.57
N GLY A 107 8.58 14.21 33.38
CA GLY A 107 7.19 14.47 33.00
C GLY A 107 6.95 15.93 32.69
N ASP A 108 7.41 16.82 33.55
CA ASP A 108 7.33 18.28 33.38
C ASP A 108 8.02 18.73 32.09
N PHE A 109 9.21 18.20 31.82
CA PHE A 109 9.93 18.46 30.57
C PHE A 109 9.11 18.02 29.35
N MET A 110 8.58 16.81 29.36
CA MET A 110 7.77 16.29 28.25
C MET A 110 6.48 17.08 28.04
N ILE A 111 5.83 17.52 29.13
CA ILE A 111 4.63 18.33 29.02
C ILE A 111 4.92 19.68 28.40
N ASN A 112 6.01 20.33 28.81
CA ASN A 112 6.29 21.72 28.48
C ASN A 112 7.07 21.87 27.15
N TYR A 113 7.93 20.93 26.77
CA TYR A 113 8.89 21.10 25.68
C TYR A 113 8.75 20.10 24.52
N SER A 114 7.89 19.09 24.60
CA SER A 114 7.72 18.12 23.50
C SER A 114 7.29 18.77 22.17
N TYR A 115 6.68 19.96 22.21
CA TYR A 115 6.29 20.70 21.01
C TYR A 115 7.48 21.08 20.11
N ILE A 116 8.68 21.26 20.66
CA ILE A 116 9.89 21.55 19.89
C ILE A 116 10.21 20.40 18.94
N PHE A 117 10.11 19.17 19.43
CA PHE A 117 10.31 17.97 18.59
C PHE A 117 9.24 17.88 17.51
N HIS A 118 7.98 18.16 17.84
CA HIS A 118 6.90 18.16 16.84
C HIS A 118 7.11 19.22 15.77
N PHE A 119 7.60 20.38 16.12
CA PHE A 119 7.92 21.43 15.16
C PHE A 119 9.06 20.99 14.22
N VAL A 120 10.14 20.46 14.79
CA VAL A 120 11.29 19.95 14.02
C VAL A 120 10.88 18.83 13.06
N THR A 121 10.03 17.91 13.50
CA THR A 121 9.53 16.81 12.65
C THR A 121 8.53 17.30 11.59
N ALA A 122 7.73 18.32 11.91
CA ALA A 122 6.82 18.93 10.93
C ALA A 122 7.57 19.55 9.74
N LEU A 123 8.79 20.07 9.95
CA LEU A 123 9.63 20.53 8.83
C LEU A 123 9.97 19.39 7.87
N GLY A 124 10.19 18.18 8.37
CA GLY A 124 10.35 16.98 7.53
C GLY A 124 9.11 16.69 6.68
N MET A 125 7.92 16.85 7.23
CA MET A 125 6.65 16.67 6.47
C MET A 125 6.52 17.66 5.31
N VAL A 126 6.98 18.91 5.48
CA VAL A 126 6.97 19.89 4.38
C VAL A 126 7.85 19.42 3.21
N THR A 127 8.95 18.74 3.49
CA THR A 127 9.83 18.23 2.42
C THR A 127 9.17 17.17 1.56
N LEU A 128 8.22 16.39 2.08
CA LEU A 128 7.46 15.42 1.28
C LEU A 128 6.68 16.10 0.15
N PHE A 129 6.06 17.23 0.42
CA PHE A 129 5.35 18.00 -0.61
C PHE A 129 6.26 18.54 -1.71
N MET A 130 7.56 18.70 -1.44
CA MET A 130 8.53 19.09 -2.46
C MET A 130 8.91 17.92 -3.38
N PHE A 131 8.68 16.69 -2.95
CA PHE A 131 9.09 15.48 -3.66
C PHE A 131 7.98 14.79 -4.42
N VAL A 132 6.73 15.04 -4.09
CA VAL A 132 5.57 14.51 -4.81
C VAL A 132 4.98 15.61 -5.68
N ASP A 133 4.85 15.36 -6.96
CA ASP A 133 4.13 16.23 -7.87
C ASP A 133 2.69 15.76 -8.01
N PHE A 134 1.79 16.38 -7.27
CA PHE A 134 0.36 16.07 -7.32
C PHE A 134 -0.36 16.51 -8.60
N ASN A 135 0.34 17.18 -9.53
CA ASN A 135 -0.21 17.57 -10.83
C ASN A 135 0.19 16.61 -11.95
N THR A 136 1.15 15.73 -11.68
CA THR A 136 1.67 14.79 -12.67
C THR A 136 1.47 13.36 -12.19
N ILE A 137 0.76 12.57 -12.99
CA ILE A 137 0.63 11.12 -12.76
C ILE A 137 1.79 10.44 -13.47
N SER A 138 2.42 9.45 -12.83
CA SER A 138 3.49 8.66 -13.45
C SER A 138 2.93 7.86 -14.64
N PRO A 139 3.75 7.52 -15.65
CA PRO A 139 3.28 6.69 -16.78
C PRO A 139 2.80 5.29 -16.38
N GLY A 140 3.12 4.80 -15.17
CA GLY A 140 2.70 3.49 -14.69
C GLY A 140 3.29 2.30 -15.47
N ALA A 141 4.30 2.55 -16.32
CA ALA A 141 4.81 1.51 -17.22
C ALA A 141 5.43 0.34 -16.46
N ASN A 142 6.21 0.62 -15.44
CA ASN A 142 6.83 -0.39 -14.60
C ASN A 142 5.96 -0.72 -13.39
N ASP A 143 5.39 0.27 -12.77
CA ASP A 143 4.45 0.21 -11.66
C ASP A 143 3.08 0.73 -12.14
N ASN A 144 2.11 -0.16 -12.59
CA ASN A 144 2.34 -1.62 -12.62
C ASN A 144 1.77 -2.26 -13.91
N LEU A 145 1.98 -1.64 -15.09
CA LEU A 145 1.62 -2.31 -16.33
C LEU A 145 2.42 -3.59 -16.56
N THR A 146 3.64 -3.70 -16.04
CA THR A 146 4.43 -4.94 -16.14
C THR A 146 3.74 -6.11 -15.45
N GLY A 147 3.22 -5.94 -14.24
CA GLY A 147 2.47 -6.95 -13.51
C GLY A 147 1.14 -7.29 -14.19
N THR A 148 0.42 -6.27 -14.64
CA THR A 148 -0.82 -6.43 -15.40
C THR A 148 -0.61 -7.26 -16.67
N TYR A 149 0.40 -6.93 -17.48
CA TYR A 149 0.72 -7.71 -18.68
C TYR A 149 1.20 -9.12 -18.35
N ALA A 150 1.98 -9.30 -17.28
CA ALA A 150 2.40 -10.64 -16.86
C ALA A 150 1.20 -11.54 -16.53
N ALA A 151 0.19 -11.02 -15.83
CA ALA A 151 -1.03 -11.75 -15.52
C ALA A 151 -1.80 -12.17 -16.79
N VAL A 152 -2.00 -11.25 -17.72
CA VAL A 152 -2.68 -11.52 -19.00
C VAL A 152 -1.87 -12.47 -19.87
N CYS A 153 -0.54 -12.25 -19.97
CA CYS A 153 0.34 -13.12 -20.76
C CYS A 153 0.38 -14.55 -20.23
N ALA A 154 0.29 -14.76 -18.92
CA ALA A 154 0.25 -16.10 -18.36
C ALA A 154 -0.95 -16.88 -18.88
N LEU A 155 -2.16 -16.30 -18.89
CA LEU A 155 -3.34 -16.97 -19.49
C LEU A 155 -3.16 -17.23 -20.99
N ARG A 156 -2.66 -16.22 -21.71
CA ARG A 156 -2.44 -16.35 -23.15
C ARG A 156 -1.39 -17.42 -23.49
N MET A 157 -0.33 -17.53 -22.71
CA MET A 157 0.69 -18.58 -22.91
C MET A 157 0.12 -19.98 -22.68
N LEU A 158 -0.70 -20.17 -21.67
CA LEU A 158 -1.39 -21.43 -21.42
C LEU A 158 -2.30 -21.80 -22.61
N ASP A 159 -3.02 -20.80 -23.14
CA ASP A 159 -3.90 -21.00 -24.29
C ASP A 159 -3.11 -21.38 -25.56
N MET A 160 -2.07 -20.61 -25.87
CA MET A 160 -1.21 -20.88 -27.05
C MET A 160 -0.48 -22.22 -26.97
N ALA A 161 -0.11 -22.66 -25.78
CA ALA A 161 0.54 -23.95 -25.54
C ALA A 161 -0.44 -25.10 -25.48
N GLY A 162 -1.75 -24.87 -25.59
CA GLY A 162 -2.78 -25.91 -25.48
C GLY A 162 -2.79 -26.60 -24.11
N VAL A 163 -2.32 -25.91 -23.05
CA VAL A 163 -2.25 -26.49 -21.71
C VAL A 163 -3.61 -26.34 -21.03
N ASP A 164 -4.25 -27.44 -20.74
CA ASP A 164 -5.46 -27.51 -19.95
C ASP A 164 -5.21 -28.27 -18.64
N PHE A 165 -5.75 -27.74 -17.57
CA PHE A 165 -5.70 -28.39 -16.26
C PHE A 165 -6.98 -29.17 -15.98
N GLU A 166 -6.85 -30.31 -15.30
CA GLU A 166 -8.00 -31.14 -14.95
C GLU A 166 -8.86 -30.47 -13.85
N ASN A 167 -8.21 -29.96 -12.79
CA ASN A 167 -8.90 -29.44 -11.62
C ASN A 167 -8.37 -28.08 -11.12
N THR A 168 -7.51 -27.40 -11.91
CA THR A 168 -6.95 -26.10 -11.54
C THR A 168 -7.52 -24.99 -12.42
N GLU A 169 -8.20 -24.04 -11.80
CA GLU A 169 -8.62 -22.80 -12.42
C GLU A 169 -7.48 -21.79 -12.39
N VAL A 170 -7.22 -21.09 -13.49
CA VAL A 170 -6.21 -20.02 -13.54
C VAL A 170 -6.89 -18.72 -13.92
N CYS A 171 -6.65 -17.70 -13.12
CA CYS A 171 -7.24 -16.39 -13.27
C CYS A 171 -6.17 -15.32 -13.46
N ALA A 172 -6.44 -14.32 -14.31
CA ALA A 172 -5.73 -13.06 -14.34
C ALA A 172 -6.65 -11.98 -13.78
N MET A 173 -6.25 -11.37 -12.68
CA MET A 173 -6.99 -10.31 -12.01
C MET A 173 -6.25 -8.99 -12.18
N ILE A 174 -6.93 -8.02 -12.78
CA ILE A 174 -6.42 -6.66 -12.95
C ILE A 174 -7.25 -5.75 -12.07
N THR A 175 -6.62 -5.11 -11.10
CA THR A 175 -7.29 -4.24 -10.15
C THR A 175 -7.01 -2.77 -10.46
N ASP A 176 -7.95 -1.91 -10.07
CA ASP A 176 -7.83 -0.47 -10.10
C ASP A 176 -7.81 0.07 -8.66
N GLY A 177 -7.24 1.26 -8.44
CA GLY A 177 -7.19 1.90 -7.14
C GLY A 177 -6.28 1.20 -6.12
N GLU A 178 -5.21 0.57 -6.57
CA GLU A 178 -4.16 0.00 -5.71
C GLU A 178 -3.42 1.12 -5.00
N GLU A 179 -2.95 2.11 -5.73
CA GLU A 179 -2.21 3.29 -5.28
C GLU A 179 -3.02 4.17 -4.30
N ALA A 180 -4.32 3.99 -4.30
CA ALA A 180 -5.22 4.62 -3.34
C ALA A 180 -5.46 3.78 -2.07
N GLY A 181 -4.63 2.76 -1.80
CA GLY A 181 -4.70 1.88 -0.63
C GLY A 181 -5.53 0.61 -0.87
N LEU A 182 -5.18 -0.14 -1.91
CA LEU A 182 -5.70 -1.46 -2.27
C LEU A 182 -7.24 -1.51 -2.46
N ARG A 183 -7.85 -0.37 -2.83
CA ARG A 183 -9.33 -0.24 -2.85
C ARG A 183 -9.99 -1.19 -3.82
N GLY A 184 -9.43 -1.36 -5.02
CA GLY A 184 -9.97 -2.27 -6.02
C GLY A 184 -9.92 -3.73 -5.58
N CYS A 185 -8.78 -4.19 -5.12
CA CYS A 185 -8.59 -5.56 -4.61
C CYS A 185 -9.54 -5.85 -3.43
N LYS A 186 -9.63 -4.92 -2.48
CA LYS A 186 -10.53 -5.05 -1.32
C LYS A 186 -12.00 -5.09 -1.72
N SER A 187 -12.42 -4.24 -2.66
CA SER A 187 -13.79 -4.24 -3.19
C SER A 187 -14.09 -5.55 -3.91
N TRP A 188 -13.16 -6.03 -4.72
CA TRP A 188 -13.29 -7.30 -5.42
C TRP A 188 -13.43 -8.47 -4.43
N ALA A 189 -12.52 -8.58 -3.47
CA ALA A 189 -12.55 -9.64 -2.45
C ALA A 189 -13.85 -9.64 -1.64
N LYS A 190 -14.39 -8.45 -1.33
CA LYS A 190 -15.67 -8.33 -0.63
C LYS A 190 -16.85 -8.79 -1.48
N ASN A 191 -16.88 -8.42 -2.77
CA ASN A 191 -18.00 -8.74 -3.66
C ASN A 191 -18.01 -10.20 -4.10
N HIS A 192 -16.86 -10.87 -4.09
CA HIS A 192 -16.67 -12.26 -4.49
C HIS A 192 -16.22 -13.16 -3.34
N TYR A 193 -16.54 -12.75 -2.10
CA TYR A 193 -16.06 -13.42 -0.89
C TYR A 193 -16.39 -14.92 -0.86
N ASP A 194 -17.64 -15.26 -1.11
CA ASP A 194 -18.11 -16.66 -1.05
C ASP A 194 -17.54 -17.51 -2.18
N GLU A 195 -17.31 -16.92 -3.35
CA GLU A 195 -16.81 -17.64 -4.52
C GLU A 195 -15.29 -17.88 -4.47
N TYR A 196 -14.51 -16.92 -3.96
CA TYR A 196 -13.05 -16.96 -4.04
C TYR A 196 -12.37 -17.09 -2.68
N VAL A 197 -12.92 -16.55 -1.62
CA VAL A 197 -12.29 -16.56 -0.30
C VAL A 197 -12.85 -17.68 0.58
N ASN A 198 -14.18 -17.80 0.62
CA ASN A 198 -14.88 -18.77 1.50
C ASN A 198 -15.38 -20.02 0.74
N SER A 199 -14.90 -20.25 -0.46
CA SER A 199 -15.37 -21.36 -1.31
C SER A 199 -14.92 -22.76 -0.88
N GLY A 200 -13.95 -22.85 0.02
CA GLY A 200 -13.29 -24.12 0.36
C GLY A 200 -12.31 -24.62 -0.73
N VAL A 201 -12.18 -23.90 -1.86
CA VAL A 201 -11.20 -24.20 -2.91
C VAL A 201 -9.82 -23.66 -2.49
N GLU A 202 -8.79 -24.51 -2.56
CA GLU A 202 -7.41 -24.07 -2.34
C GLU A 202 -7.07 -22.94 -3.33
N THR A 203 -6.93 -21.73 -2.84
CA THR A 203 -6.69 -20.54 -3.68
C THR A 203 -5.35 -19.91 -3.35
N VAL A 204 -4.48 -19.79 -4.36
CA VAL A 204 -3.20 -19.08 -4.27
C VAL A 204 -3.31 -17.80 -5.07
N VAL A 205 -2.99 -16.67 -4.45
CA VAL A 205 -2.91 -15.37 -5.11
C VAL A 205 -1.45 -14.99 -5.28
N LEU A 206 -1.03 -14.74 -6.51
CA LEU A 206 0.28 -14.26 -6.88
C LEU A 206 0.14 -12.80 -7.30
N CYS A 207 0.46 -11.87 -6.40
CA CYS A 207 0.54 -10.46 -6.74
C CYS A 207 1.85 -10.19 -7.46
N VAL A 208 1.75 -9.66 -8.67
CA VAL A 208 2.91 -9.31 -9.51
C VAL A 208 2.99 -7.80 -9.58
N ASP A 209 4.12 -7.29 -9.14
CA ASP A 209 4.32 -5.85 -9.07
C ASP A 209 5.75 -5.47 -9.44
N THR A 210 5.87 -4.37 -10.19
CA THR A 210 7.13 -3.70 -10.51
C THR A 210 8.18 -4.67 -11.09
N LEU A 211 7.82 -5.44 -12.12
CA LEU A 211 8.75 -6.33 -12.80
C LEU A 211 9.73 -5.52 -13.66
N THR A 212 10.91 -5.27 -13.13
CA THR A 212 11.99 -4.59 -13.84
C THR A 212 13.02 -5.58 -14.39
N ASP A 213 14.25 -5.43 -13.92
CA ASP A 213 15.37 -6.27 -14.29
C ASP A 213 15.40 -7.56 -13.47
N ARG A 214 15.84 -8.64 -14.11
CA ARG A 214 15.97 -9.96 -13.50
C ARG A 214 16.74 -9.95 -12.17
N GLU A 215 17.73 -9.08 -12.04
CA GLU A 215 18.59 -8.96 -10.84
C GLU A 215 17.81 -8.42 -9.61
N TYR A 216 16.73 -7.71 -9.85
CA TYR A 216 15.91 -7.10 -8.79
C TYR A 216 14.65 -7.89 -8.46
N LEU A 217 14.40 -8.99 -9.16
CA LEU A 217 13.24 -9.83 -8.88
C LEU A 217 13.28 -10.35 -7.45
N ARG A 218 12.21 -10.18 -6.71
CA ARG A 218 12.03 -10.67 -5.33
C ARG A 218 10.71 -11.43 -5.24
N VAL A 219 10.71 -12.49 -4.46
CA VAL A 219 9.51 -13.27 -4.15
C VAL A 219 9.29 -13.21 -2.65
N TYR A 220 8.14 -12.71 -2.25
CA TYR A 220 7.70 -12.66 -0.86
C TYR A 220 6.63 -13.74 -0.67
N ASN A 221 6.87 -14.71 0.21
CA ASN A 221 5.99 -15.87 0.41
C ASN A 221 5.25 -15.87 1.76
N LYS A 222 5.28 -14.75 2.46
CA LYS A 222 4.54 -14.55 3.72
C LYS A 222 3.99 -13.14 3.74
N ASP A 223 2.74 -13.00 4.12
CA ASP A 223 2.19 -11.73 4.57
C ASP A 223 2.84 -11.36 5.90
N MET A 224 3.24 -10.09 6.01
CA MET A 224 3.82 -9.53 7.23
C MET A 224 2.72 -9.04 8.17
#